data_17d74399f3dda08aec5b91f69bf1c5f0
#
_entry.id   17d74399f3dda08aec5b91f69bf1c5f0
#
_cell.length_a   1.000
_cell.length_b   1.000
_cell.length_c   1.000
_cell.angle_alpha   90.00
_cell.angle_beta   90.00
_cell.angle_gamma   90.00
#
_symmetry.space_group_name_H-M   'P 1'
#
loop_
_entity.id
_entity.type
_entity.pdbx_description
1 polymer ?
#
loop_
_entity_poly.entity_id
_entity_poly.type
_entity_poly.pdbx_seq_one_letter_code
_entity_poly.pdbx_strand_id
1 'polypeptide(L)'
;MVRAVIQYQGEPDPERYARHVEEFVTKVDYKAFRHGKSFGAPFGEPAFAYYAEFEWDDMDAFKTAVRSEEFAASGKDAREMGIPFTVTFTEVA
;
A
#
# COMPACT_ATOMS: atom_id res chain seq x y z
N MET A 1 -11.31 12.30 3.60
CA MET A 1 -10.69 10.97 3.58
C MET A 1 -9.36 11.04 2.87
N VAL A 2 -8.35 10.37 3.41
CA VAL A 2 -7.00 10.38 2.85
C VAL A 2 -6.58 8.94 2.57
N ARG A 3 -5.87 8.73 1.45
CA ARG A 3 -5.37 7.40 1.06
C ARG A 3 -3.89 7.45 0.72
N ALA A 4 -3.19 6.38 1.04
CA ALA A 4 -1.87 6.08 0.51
C ALA A 4 -2.05 4.95 -0.51
N VAL A 5 -1.78 5.22 -1.77
CA VAL A 5 -1.95 4.26 -2.86
C VAL A 5 -0.58 3.75 -3.28
N ILE A 6 -0.40 2.45 -3.21
CA ILE A 6 0.85 1.77 -3.52
C ILE A 6 0.66 0.95 -4.78
N GLN A 7 1.47 1.20 -5.80
CA GLN A 7 1.37 0.53 -7.09
C GLN A 7 2.66 -0.21 -7.39
N TYR A 8 2.57 -1.55 -7.45
CA TYR A 8 3.70 -2.43 -7.72
C TYR A 8 3.77 -2.75 -9.21
N GLN A 9 4.97 -2.73 -9.78
CA GLN A 9 5.18 -3.04 -11.21
C GLN A 9 5.21 -4.54 -11.49
N GLY A 10 5.28 -5.37 -10.45
CA GLY A 10 5.19 -6.83 -10.56
C GLY A 10 4.27 -7.36 -9.47
N GLU A 11 3.71 -8.55 -9.70
CA GLU A 11 2.88 -9.22 -8.71
C GLU A 11 3.78 -9.84 -7.63
N PRO A 12 3.56 -9.50 -6.35
CA PRO A 12 4.35 -10.13 -5.28
C PRO A 12 3.93 -11.59 -5.10
N ASP A 13 4.87 -12.39 -4.59
CA ASP A 13 4.55 -13.75 -4.18
C ASP A 13 3.46 -13.71 -3.12
N PRO A 14 2.36 -14.49 -3.28
CA PRO A 14 1.22 -14.41 -2.36
C PRO A 14 1.59 -14.70 -0.91
N GLU A 15 2.43 -15.70 -0.64
CA GLU A 15 2.83 -16.04 0.72
C GLU A 15 3.72 -14.95 1.33
N ARG A 16 4.62 -14.39 0.53
CA ARG A 16 5.49 -13.30 0.98
C ARG A 16 4.67 -12.05 1.29
N TYR A 17 3.68 -11.74 0.44
CA TYR A 17 2.84 -10.57 0.66
C TYR A 17 1.94 -10.75 1.88
N ALA A 18 1.39 -11.94 2.07
CA ALA A 18 0.58 -12.25 3.26
C ALA A 18 1.39 -12.03 4.54
N ARG A 19 2.67 -12.41 4.55
CA ARG A 19 3.55 -12.19 5.69
C ARG A 19 3.82 -10.69 5.89
N HIS A 20 4.02 -9.93 4.81
CA HIS A 20 4.16 -8.48 4.87
C HIS A 20 2.94 -7.84 5.56
N VAL A 21 1.75 -8.23 5.16
CA VAL A 21 0.51 -7.71 5.76
C VAL A 21 0.42 -8.09 7.23
N GLU A 22 0.61 -9.37 7.55
CA GLU A 22 0.46 -9.87 8.92
C GLU A 22 1.49 -9.27 9.89
N GLU A 23 2.74 -9.17 9.47
CA GLU A 23 3.83 -8.75 10.37
C GLU A 23 4.02 -7.24 10.43
N PHE A 24 3.66 -6.51 9.37
CA PHE A 24 3.96 -5.09 9.27
C PHE A 24 2.75 -4.22 9.07
N VAL A 25 1.91 -4.51 8.08
CA VAL A 25 0.78 -3.66 7.73
C VAL A 25 -0.22 -3.57 8.88
N THR A 26 -0.55 -4.68 9.52
CA THR A 26 -1.53 -4.72 10.60
C THR A 26 -1.14 -3.89 11.82
N LYS A 27 0.13 -3.54 11.94
CA LYS A 27 0.63 -2.72 13.06
C LYS A 27 0.52 -1.22 12.79
N VAL A 28 0.22 -0.83 11.56
CA VAL A 28 -0.02 0.57 11.21
C VAL A 28 -1.42 0.96 11.67
N ASP A 29 -1.56 2.16 12.21
CA ASP A 29 -2.87 2.68 12.57
C ASP A 29 -3.56 3.21 11.31
N TYR A 30 -4.65 2.56 10.88
CA TYR A 30 -5.41 2.92 9.69
C TYR A 30 -6.89 2.61 9.90
N LYS A 31 -7.74 3.23 9.08
CA LYS A 31 -9.17 2.90 9.06
C LYS A 31 -9.43 1.65 8.24
N ALA A 32 -8.79 1.55 7.08
CA ALA A 32 -8.95 0.41 6.19
C ALA A 32 -7.67 0.19 5.40
N PHE A 33 -7.44 -1.07 5.03
CA PHE A 33 -6.36 -1.47 4.15
C PHE A 33 -6.91 -2.46 3.14
N ARG A 34 -6.57 -2.28 1.87
CA ARG A 34 -7.00 -3.15 0.78
C ARG A 34 -5.82 -3.41 -0.14
N HIS A 35 -5.82 -4.56 -0.76
CA HIS A 35 -4.83 -4.87 -1.79
C HIS A 35 -5.43 -5.81 -2.81
N GLY A 36 -4.85 -5.82 -4.00
CA GLY A 36 -5.38 -6.64 -5.07
C GLY A 36 -4.49 -6.66 -6.31
N LYS A 37 -4.81 -7.57 -7.19
CA LYS A 37 -4.11 -7.83 -8.44
C LYS A 37 -4.82 -7.15 -9.60
N SER A 38 -4.05 -6.51 -10.49
CA SER A 38 -4.59 -6.00 -11.74
C SER A 38 -4.91 -7.15 -12.67
N PHE A 39 -6.07 -7.10 -13.34
CA PHE A 39 -6.44 -8.15 -14.28
C PHE A 39 -6.68 -7.63 -15.69
N GLY A 40 -6.64 -6.34 -15.90
CA GLY A 40 -6.81 -5.76 -17.21
C GLY A 40 -6.93 -4.24 -17.20
N ALA A 41 -7.03 -3.67 -18.39
CA ALA A 41 -7.25 -2.25 -18.61
C ALA A 41 -8.12 -2.07 -19.85
N PRO A 42 -8.86 -0.94 -19.97
CA PRO A 42 -9.70 -0.73 -21.16
C PRO A 42 -8.87 -0.55 -22.43
N PHE A 43 -7.63 -0.04 -22.30
CA PHE A 43 -6.71 0.13 -23.44
C PHE A 43 -5.31 -0.26 -22.98
N GLY A 44 -4.65 -1.10 -23.79
CA GLY A 44 -3.27 -1.52 -23.57
C GLY A 44 -3.08 -2.31 -22.28
N GLU A 45 -1.87 -2.22 -21.74
CA GLU A 45 -1.51 -2.91 -20.52
C GLU A 45 -1.89 -2.10 -19.27
N PRO A 46 -2.23 -2.75 -18.13
CA PRO A 46 -2.41 -2.03 -16.88
C PRO A 46 -1.16 -1.26 -16.48
N ALA A 47 -1.36 -0.11 -15.86
CA ALA A 47 -0.25 0.73 -15.42
C ALA A 47 0.56 0.10 -14.27
N PHE A 48 -0.01 -0.86 -13.57
CA PHE A 48 0.64 -1.58 -12.47
C PHE A 48 0.08 -3.00 -12.40
N ALA A 49 0.84 -3.91 -11.81
CA ALA A 49 0.46 -5.32 -11.71
C ALA A 49 -0.30 -5.63 -10.42
N TYR A 50 0.00 -4.91 -9.35
CA TYR A 50 -0.60 -5.13 -8.04
C TYR A 50 -0.72 -3.81 -7.29
N TYR A 51 -1.74 -3.66 -6.45
CA TYR A 51 -1.87 -2.44 -5.68
C TYR A 51 -2.23 -2.72 -4.23
N ALA A 52 -1.94 -1.74 -3.39
CA ALA A 52 -2.40 -1.72 -2.01
C ALA A 52 -2.81 -0.30 -1.66
N GLU A 53 -3.73 -0.14 -0.72
CA GLU A 53 -4.08 1.18 -0.24
C GLU A 53 -4.40 1.18 1.25
N PHE A 54 -3.88 2.19 1.93
CA PHE A 54 -4.30 2.55 3.29
C PHE A 54 -5.32 3.67 3.19
N GLU A 55 -6.26 3.69 4.12
CA GLU A 55 -7.27 4.75 4.20
C GLU A 55 -7.33 5.29 5.62
N TRP A 56 -7.43 6.63 5.75
CA TRP A 56 -7.61 7.33 7.01
C TRP A 56 -8.81 8.28 6.88
N ASP A 57 -9.49 8.55 8.00
CA ASP A 57 -10.67 9.43 8.00
C ASP A 57 -10.32 10.87 7.64
N ASP A 58 -9.21 11.37 8.14
CA ASP A 58 -8.82 12.76 7.96
C ASP A 58 -7.30 12.92 7.89
N MET A 59 -6.89 14.14 7.63
CA MET A 59 -5.48 14.49 7.46
C MET A 59 -4.69 14.30 8.75
N ASP A 60 -5.27 14.56 9.91
CA ASP A 60 -4.56 14.42 11.19
C ASP A 60 -4.24 12.95 11.48
N ALA A 61 -5.19 12.05 11.27
CA ALA A 61 -4.98 10.61 11.41
C ALA A 61 -3.89 10.11 10.45
N PHE A 62 -3.93 10.57 9.21
CA PHE A 62 -2.92 10.26 8.21
C PHE A 62 -1.52 10.71 8.65
N LYS A 63 -1.38 11.98 9.05
CA LYS A 63 -0.08 12.53 9.46
C LYS A 63 0.52 11.77 10.64
N THR A 64 -0.30 11.42 11.61
CA THR A 64 0.13 10.64 12.76
C THR A 64 0.64 9.27 12.33
N ALA A 65 -0.14 8.57 11.50
CA ALA A 65 0.19 7.22 11.05
C ALA A 65 1.47 7.17 10.22
N VAL A 66 1.63 8.07 9.24
CA VAL A 66 2.80 8.03 8.33
C VAL A 66 4.09 8.46 9.01
N ARG A 67 4.01 9.10 10.16
CA ARG A 67 5.18 9.46 10.96
C ARG A 67 5.59 8.37 11.95
N SER A 68 4.81 7.30 12.04
CA SER A 68 5.06 6.22 13.00
C SER A 68 6.19 5.30 12.56
N GLU A 69 6.82 4.64 13.53
CA GLU A 69 7.82 3.61 13.26
C GLU A 69 7.20 2.43 12.52
N GLU A 70 5.94 2.11 12.83
CA GLU A 70 5.20 1.02 12.21
C GLU A 70 5.03 1.24 10.70
N PHE A 71 4.69 2.47 10.31
CA PHE A 71 4.58 2.79 8.89
C PHE A 71 5.94 2.72 8.19
N ALA A 72 6.99 3.22 8.83
CA ALA A 72 8.35 3.15 8.30
C ALA A 72 8.81 1.70 8.14
N ALA A 73 8.51 0.84 9.12
CA ALA A 73 8.84 -0.58 9.05
C ALA A 73 8.11 -1.29 7.92
N SER A 74 6.83 -0.96 7.72
CA SER A 74 6.04 -1.48 6.61
C SER A 74 6.63 -1.09 5.25
N GLY A 75 7.05 0.16 5.11
CA GLY A 75 7.71 0.63 3.88
C GLY A 75 9.04 -0.05 3.62
N LYS A 76 9.82 -0.28 4.68
CA LYS A 76 11.08 -1.00 4.56
C LYS A 76 10.86 -2.43 4.09
N ASP A 77 9.89 -3.14 4.69
CA ASP A 77 9.59 -4.51 4.28
C ASP A 77 9.09 -4.56 2.84
N ALA A 78 8.28 -3.60 2.43
CA ALA A 78 7.83 -3.50 1.05
C ALA A 78 9.02 -3.39 0.08
N ARG A 79 10.02 -2.57 0.42
CA ARG A 79 11.24 -2.45 -0.41
C ARG A 79 12.04 -3.75 -0.45
N GLU A 80 12.06 -4.49 0.65
CA GLU A 80 12.80 -5.77 0.73
C GLU A 80 12.19 -6.86 -0.16
N MET A 81 10.95 -6.71 -0.59
CA MET A 81 10.36 -7.64 -1.57
C MET A 81 10.99 -7.50 -2.96
N GLY A 82 11.69 -6.41 -3.24
CA GLY A 82 12.45 -6.25 -4.47
C GLY A 82 11.65 -5.91 -5.71
N ILE A 83 10.38 -5.61 -5.58
CA ILE A 83 9.50 -5.24 -6.69
C ILE A 83 9.40 -3.72 -6.73
N PRO A 84 9.71 -3.07 -7.86
CA PRO A 84 9.56 -1.62 -7.97
C PRO A 84 8.12 -1.18 -7.70
N PHE A 85 7.95 -0.15 -6.90
CA PHE A 85 6.63 0.39 -6.60
C PHE A 85 6.69 1.89 -6.39
N THR A 86 5.52 2.52 -6.48
CA THR A 86 5.32 3.93 -6.16
C THR A 86 4.31 4.06 -5.03
N VAL A 87 4.43 5.14 -4.26
CA VAL A 87 3.45 5.49 -3.23
C VAL A 87 2.95 6.89 -3.52
N THR A 88 1.64 7.05 -3.55
CA THR A 88 1.00 8.36 -3.78
C THR A 88 0.01 8.62 -2.65
N PHE A 89 0.11 9.79 -2.04
CA PHE A 89 -0.86 10.22 -1.03
C PHE A 89 -1.94 11.04 -1.75
N THR A 90 -3.20 10.68 -1.48
CA THR A 90 -4.35 11.28 -2.18
C THR A 90 -5.40 11.71 -1.15
N GLU A 91 -5.87 12.93 -1.32
CA GLU A 91 -7.04 13.41 -0.58
C GLU A 91 -8.28 13.16 -1.43
N VAL A 92 -9.22 12.39 -0.92
CA VAL A 92 -10.45 12.04 -1.65
C VAL A 92 -11.47 13.15 -1.45
N ALA A 93 -11.95 13.69 -2.57
CA ALA A 93 -12.94 14.75 -2.58
C ALA A 93 -14.33 14.26 -2.15
#